data_da240511251bf6907b1e58e40f7f7295
#
_entry.id   da240511251bf6907b1e58e40f7f7295
#
_cell.length_a   1.000
_cell.length_b   1.000
_cell.length_c   1.000
_cell.angle_alpha   90.00
_cell.angle_beta   90.00
_cell.angle_gamma   90.00
#
_symmetry.space_group_name_H-M   'P 1'
#
loop_
_entity.id
_entity.type
_entity.pdbx_description
1 polymer ?
#
loop_
_entity_poly.entity_id
_entity_poly.type
_entity_poly.pdbx_seq_one_letter_code
_entity_poly.pdbx_strand_id
1 'polypeptide(L)'
;PQPGNKNDITMDTIGFFTSEEKKLFFSKYRLLLRNLYSFLEREDIRKMKELMKRVVALDCYGRDKNGINGLLRNIDTALIATLEIGLKRTSVIALLLYRPVLKKAITIEEVEQKFGADVTLIIRRLLKTSDLYARNTAVNSENFHHLLFSFAEDVRVILLMIADRLCLMRMGKQMQEDDRIRLATEASYLYAPLAHR
;
A
#
# COMPACT_ATOMS: atom_id res chain seq x y z
N PRO A 1 -6.00 -15.65 31.79
CA PRO A 1 -4.96 -15.29 30.86
C PRO A 1 -5.10 -16.18 29.62
N GLN A 2 -5.68 -15.61 28.53
CA GLN A 2 -5.73 -16.32 27.26
C GLN A 2 -4.29 -16.34 26.69
N PRO A 3 -3.80 -17.44 26.15
CA PRO A 3 -2.50 -17.48 25.52
C PRO A 3 -2.50 -16.54 24.32
N GLY A 4 -1.62 -15.53 24.35
CA GLY A 4 -1.44 -14.59 23.26
C GLY A 4 -1.25 -15.34 21.95
N ASN A 5 -2.06 -14.99 20.98
CA ASN A 5 -2.05 -15.57 19.64
C ASN A 5 -0.65 -15.40 19.05
N LYS A 6 0.14 -16.48 18.96
CA LYS A 6 1.53 -16.50 18.46
C LYS A 6 1.72 -15.92 17.04
N ASN A 7 0.62 -15.53 16.38
CA ASN A 7 0.59 -15.00 15.02
C ASN A 7 0.44 -13.48 14.94
N ASP A 8 0.46 -12.75 16.05
CA ASP A 8 0.38 -11.29 16.01
C ASP A 8 1.77 -10.65 15.88
N ILE A 9 1.80 -9.49 15.19
CA ILE A 9 2.98 -8.63 15.14
C ILE A 9 3.21 -8.08 16.54
N THR A 10 4.38 -8.38 17.13
CA THR A 10 4.74 -7.95 18.47
C THR A 10 5.62 -6.69 18.44
N MET A 11 5.76 -6.01 19.58
CA MET A 11 6.66 -4.85 19.74
C MET A 11 8.10 -5.16 19.34
N ASP A 12 8.58 -6.39 19.61
CA ASP A 12 9.96 -6.81 19.30
C ASP A 12 10.22 -6.96 17.80
N THR A 13 9.15 -7.13 17.00
CA THR A 13 9.24 -7.29 15.54
C THR A 13 9.43 -5.93 14.81
N ILE A 14 9.30 -4.78 15.51
CA ILE A 14 9.23 -3.44 14.91
C ILE A 14 10.37 -2.55 15.43
N GLY A 15 11.61 -3.06 15.42
CA GLY A 15 12.78 -2.37 15.97
C GLY A 15 13.13 -1.03 15.31
N PHE A 16 12.73 -0.82 14.05
CA PHE A 16 13.01 0.39 13.25
C PHE A 16 11.99 1.55 13.47
N PHE A 17 10.99 1.36 14.31
CA PHE A 17 9.98 2.38 14.61
C PHE A 17 10.38 3.24 15.81
N THR A 18 9.99 4.52 15.76
CA THR A 18 9.99 5.36 16.97
C THR A 18 8.89 4.88 17.93
N SER A 19 8.98 5.28 19.21
CA SER A 19 7.97 4.92 20.21
C SER A 19 6.57 5.42 19.86
N GLU A 20 6.48 6.60 19.23
CA GLU A 20 5.22 7.19 18.77
C GLU A 20 4.66 6.42 17.56
N GLU A 21 5.51 6.10 16.59
CA GLU A 21 5.14 5.31 15.44
C GLU A 21 4.65 3.90 15.82
N LYS A 22 5.27 3.27 16.83
CA LYS A 22 4.81 1.97 17.36
C LYS A 22 3.36 2.05 17.86
N LYS A 23 3.06 3.06 18.68
CA LYS A 23 1.69 3.26 19.21
C LYS A 23 0.70 3.48 18.07
N LEU A 24 1.05 4.35 17.12
CA LEU A 24 0.22 4.67 15.97
C LEU A 24 0.01 3.44 15.07
N PHE A 25 1.07 2.69 14.80
CA PHE A 25 1.01 1.45 14.04
C PHE A 25 0.03 0.45 14.64
N PHE A 26 0.14 0.13 15.93
CA PHE A 26 -0.76 -0.83 16.56
C PHE A 26 -2.21 -0.37 16.61
N SER A 27 -2.45 0.92 16.76
CA SER A 27 -3.80 1.48 16.69
C SER A 27 -4.41 1.29 15.30
N LYS A 28 -3.68 1.68 14.25
CA LYS A 28 -4.12 1.58 12.85
C LYS A 28 -4.20 0.13 12.37
N TYR A 29 -3.26 -0.69 12.75
CA TYR A 29 -3.25 -2.12 12.43
C TYR A 29 -4.47 -2.85 13.00
N ARG A 30 -4.84 -2.57 14.27
CA ARG A 30 -6.06 -3.13 14.87
C ARG A 30 -7.32 -2.64 14.15
N LEU A 31 -7.36 -1.37 13.76
CA LEU A 31 -8.47 -0.82 12.99
C LEU A 31 -8.57 -1.50 11.62
N LEU A 32 -7.44 -1.67 10.92
CA LEU A 32 -7.38 -2.37 9.64
C LEU A 32 -7.87 -3.82 9.79
N LEU A 33 -7.34 -4.58 10.75
CA LEU A 33 -7.79 -5.96 10.98
C LEU A 33 -9.29 -6.06 11.24
N ARG A 34 -9.86 -5.17 12.04
CA ARG A 34 -11.31 -5.13 12.30
C ARG A 34 -12.10 -4.96 11.00
N ASN A 35 -11.62 -4.09 10.10
CA ASN A 35 -12.22 -3.92 8.78
C ASN A 35 -12.06 -5.15 7.90
N LEU A 36 -10.86 -5.73 7.87
CA LEU A 36 -10.58 -6.93 7.06
C LEU A 36 -11.49 -8.09 7.45
N TYR A 37 -11.77 -8.29 8.73
CA TYR A 37 -12.70 -9.32 9.21
C TYR A 37 -14.13 -9.18 8.67
N SER A 38 -14.51 -8.03 8.17
CA SER A 38 -15.85 -7.82 7.57
C SER A 38 -16.00 -8.38 6.17
N PHE A 39 -14.90 -8.66 5.45
CA PHE A 39 -14.93 -9.13 4.07
C PHE A 39 -13.83 -10.13 3.68
N LEU A 40 -12.89 -10.44 4.58
CA LEU A 40 -11.91 -11.50 4.39
C LEU A 40 -12.30 -12.75 5.18
N GLU A 41 -12.02 -13.90 4.61
CA GLU A 41 -12.13 -15.16 5.33
C GLU A 41 -11.04 -15.28 6.40
N ARG A 42 -11.30 -16.07 7.43
CA ARG A 42 -10.34 -16.30 8.52
C ARG A 42 -9.00 -16.84 8.01
N GLU A 43 -9.05 -17.66 6.96
CA GLU A 43 -7.86 -18.23 6.35
C GLU A 43 -7.01 -17.17 5.64
N ASP A 44 -7.62 -16.25 4.90
CA ASP A 44 -6.93 -15.11 4.28
C ASP A 44 -6.22 -14.26 5.35
N ILE A 45 -6.92 -13.97 6.44
CA ILE A 45 -6.36 -13.18 7.54
C ILE A 45 -5.19 -13.90 8.21
N ARG A 46 -5.28 -15.22 8.41
CA ARG A 46 -4.20 -16.02 8.96
C ARG A 46 -2.95 -15.97 8.07
N LYS A 47 -3.13 -16.24 6.77
CA LYS A 47 -2.05 -16.17 5.77
C LYS A 47 -1.44 -14.76 5.69
N MET A 48 -2.28 -13.71 5.72
CA MET A 48 -1.84 -12.34 5.71
C MET A 48 -1.00 -11.98 6.94
N LYS A 49 -1.45 -12.35 8.14
CA LYS A 49 -0.70 -12.11 9.38
C LYS A 49 0.66 -12.79 9.37
N GLU A 50 0.73 -14.03 8.88
CA GLU A 50 1.98 -14.79 8.76
C GLU A 50 2.98 -14.07 7.83
N LEU A 51 2.53 -13.68 6.63
CA LEU A 51 3.37 -12.93 5.69
C LEU A 51 3.77 -11.56 6.23
N MET A 52 2.83 -10.80 6.79
CA MET A 52 3.11 -9.47 7.35
C MET A 52 4.12 -9.53 8.48
N LYS A 53 4.07 -10.53 9.36
CA LYS A 53 5.08 -10.73 10.40
C LYS A 53 6.48 -10.90 9.79
N ARG A 54 6.61 -11.71 8.74
CA ARG A 54 7.88 -11.93 8.05
C ARG A 54 8.40 -10.66 7.36
N VAL A 55 7.56 -9.97 6.60
CA VAL A 55 7.98 -8.78 5.83
C VAL A 55 8.27 -7.57 6.72
N VAL A 56 7.57 -7.44 7.84
CA VAL A 56 7.86 -6.41 8.85
C VAL A 56 9.22 -6.65 9.50
N ALA A 57 9.53 -7.91 9.85
CA ALA A 57 10.83 -8.28 10.41
C ALA A 57 11.99 -8.01 9.44
N LEU A 58 11.75 -8.08 8.13
CA LEU A 58 12.75 -7.80 7.09
C LEU A 58 12.85 -6.31 6.70
N ASP A 59 12.10 -5.41 7.35
CA ASP A 59 12.03 -3.98 7.00
C ASP A 59 11.82 -3.70 5.50
N CYS A 60 10.93 -4.47 4.88
CA CYS A 60 10.65 -4.38 3.43
C CYS A 60 10.07 -3.05 3.00
N TYR A 61 9.53 -2.27 3.91
CA TYR A 61 8.85 -1.02 3.62
C TYR A 61 9.78 0.18 3.68
N GLY A 62 10.77 0.20 4.58
CA GLY A 62 11.76 1.26 4.71
C GLY A 62 11.16 2.63 5.04
N ARG A 63 12.00 3.66 4.90
CA ARG A 63 11.60 5.08 4.93
C ARG A 63 11.89 5.72 3.58
N ASP A 64 11.05 6.67 3.19
CA ASP A 64 11.33 7.49 2.00
C ASP A 64 12.32 8.64 2.35
N LYS A 65 12.67 9.45 1.35
CA LYS A 65 13.57 10.59 1.51
C LYS A 65 13.05 11.69 2.47
N ASN A 66 11.75 11.73 2.72
CA ASN A 66 11.12 12.64 3.68
C ASN A 66 11.02 12.02 5.09
N GLY A 67 11.58 10.83 5.29
CA GLY A 67 11.53 10.10 6.56
C GLY A 67 10.19 9.43 6.85
N ILE A 68 9.26 9.41 5.89
CA ILE A 68 7.94 8.78 6.05
C ILE A 68 8.13 7.27 6.14
N ASN A 69 7.61 6.67 7.21
CA ASN A 69 7.66 5.24 7.42
C ASN A 69 6.76 4.52 6.40
N GLY A 70 7.38 3.67 5.56
CA GLY A 70 6.69 3.01 4.47
C GLY A 70 5.61 2.02 4.91
N LEU A 71 5.75 1.38 6.08
CA LEU A 71 4.73 0.48 6.60
C LEU A 71 3.51 1.25 7.12
N LEU A 72 3.70 2.35 7.85
CA LEU A 72 2.61 3.23 8.27
C LEU A 72 1.85 3.78 7.06
N ARG A 73 2.58 4.28 6.05
CA ARG A 73 1.97 4.72 4.79
C ARG A 73 1.15 3.60 4.14
N ASN A 74 1.68 2.38 4.08
CA ASN A 74 0.97 1.26 3.47
C ASN A 74 -0.33 0.90 4.21
N ILE A 75 -0.31 0.92 5.54
CA ILE A 75 -1.50 0.69 6.37
C ILE A 75 -2.52 1.82 6.23
N ASP A 76 -2.07 3.07 6.22
CA ASP A 76 -2.97 4.21 6.00
C ASP A 76 -3.62 4.18 4.62
N THR A 77 -2.85 3.85 3.58
CA THR A 77 -3.38 3.64 2.24
C THR A 77 -4.42 2.51 2.22
N ALA A 78 -4.16 1.40 2.93
CA ALA A 78 -5.13 0.30 3.05
C ALA A 78 -6.41 0.71 3.78
N LEU A 79 -6.32 1.54 4.81
CA LEU A 79 -7.48 2.11 5.51
C LEU A 79 -8.30 3.04 4.59
N ILE A 80 -7.66 3.91 3.83
CA ILE A 80 -8.33 4.76 2.83
C ILE A 80 -9.02 3.87 1.78
N ALA A 81 -8.30 2.90 1.24
CA ALA A 81 -8.83 1.98 0.22
C ALA A 81 -10.07 1.21 0.72
N THR A 82 -10.09 0.78 1.99
CA THR A 82 -11.18 0.00 2.55
C THR A 82 -12.35 0.86 3.05
N LEU A 83 -12.06 1.91 3.81
CA LEU A 83 -13.07 2.69 4.53
C LEU A 83 -13.68 3.81 3.70
N GLU A 84 -12.88 4.45 2.85
CA GLU A 84 -13.31 5.61 2.09
C GLU A 84 -13.66 5.24 0.65
N ILE A 85 -12.90 4.35 0.01
CA ILE A 85 -13.14 3.94 -1.39
C ILE A 85 -14.02 2.67 -1.47
N GLY A 86 -13.99 1.81 -0.44
CA GLY A 86 -14.79 0.60 -0.39
C GLY A 86 -14.17 -0.59 -1.14
N LEU A 87 -12.87 -0.58 -1.41
CA LEU A 87 -12.17 -1.71 -2.01
C LEU A 87 -12.15 -2.91 -1.04
N LYS A 88 -12.19 -4.10 -1.62
CA LYS A 88 -12.36 -5.37 -0.88
C LYS A 88 -11.13 -6.28 -1.05
N ARG A 89 -11.30 -7.55 -0.75
CA ARG A 89 -10.31 -8.62 -0.62
C ARG A 89 -9.13 -8.50 -1.58
N THR A 90 -9.35 -8.62 -2.87
CA THR A 90 -8.28 -8.73 -3.88
C THR A 90 -7.38 -7.50 -3.90
N SER A 91 -7.99 -6.31 -3.89
CA SER A 91 -7.28 -5.03 -3.93
C SER A 91 -6.47 -4.78 -2.67
N VAL A 92 -7.04 -5.09 -1.51
CA VAL A 92 -6.40 -4.81 -0.21
C VAL A 92 -5.24 -5.76 0.04
N ILE A 93 -5.40 -7.05 -0.26
CA ILE A 93 -4.30 -8.02 -0.17
C ILE A 93 -3.17 -7.63 -1.13
N ALA A 94 -3.51 -7.28 -2.38
CA ALA A 94 -2.52 -6.84 -3.36
C ALA A 94 -1.75 -5.60 -2.89
N LEU A 95 -2.43 -4.60 -2.34
CA LEU A 95 -1.82 -3.39 -1.80
C LEU A 95 -0.84 -3.71 -0.65
N LEU A 96 -1.26 -4.54 0.29
CA LEU A 96 -0.43 -4.88 1.46
C LEU A 96 0.82 -5.69 1.06
N LEU A 97 0.75 -6.49 0.00
CA LEU A 97 1.84 -7.37 -0.43
C LEU A 97 2.67 -6.81 -1.61
N TYR A 98 2.21 -5.77 -2.28
CA TYR A 98 2.89 -5.18 -3.43
C TYR A 98 4.33 -4.74 -3.12
N ARG A 99 4.56 -3.98 -2.04
CA ARG A 99 5.91 -3.53 -1.66
C ARG A 99 6.85 -4.67 -1.28
N PRO A 100 6.45 -5.67 -0.48
CA PRO A 100 7.24 -6.87 -0.24
C PRO A 100 7.64 -7.61 -1.52
N VAL A 101 6.74 -7.72 -2.50
CA VAL A 101 7.06 -8.32 -3.81
C VAL A 101 8.06 -7.44 -4.58
N LEU A 102 7.85 -6.12 -4.64
CA LEU A 102 8.76 -5.16 -5.28
C LEU A 102 10.18 -5.25 -4.68
N LYS A 103 10.28 -5.42 -3.36
CA LYS A 103 11.56 -5.56 -2.64
C LYS A 103 12.11 -6.99 -2.65
N LYS A 104 11.46 -7.92 -3.36
CA LYS A 104 11.84 -9.34 -3.46
C LYS A 104 11.93 -10.06 -2.10
N ALA A 105 11.21 -9.58 -1.10
CA ALA A 105 11.12 -10.22 0.22
C ALA A 105 10.16 -11.41 0.22
N ILE A 106 9.20 -11.39 -0.69
CA ILE A 106 8.31 -12.50 -1.04
C ILE A 106 8.23 -12.61 -2.56
N THR A 107 7.96 -13.82 -3.07
CA THR A 107 7.80 -14.01 -4.52
C THR A 107 6.35 -13.87 -4.92
N ILE A 108 6.12 -13.54 -6.20
CA ILE A 108 4.75 -13.43 -6.72
C ILE A 108 4.08 -14.80 -6.78
N GLU A 109 4.85 -15.86 -6.99
CA GLU A 109 4.40 -17.26 -7.00
C GLU A 109 3.89 -17.67 -5.60
N GLU A 110 4.61 -17.25 -4.54
CA GLU A 110 4.14 -17.48 -3.16
C GLU A 110 2.81 -16.77 -2.88
N VAL A 111 2.65 -15.53 -3.35
CA VAL A 111 1.40 -14.80 -3.23
C VAL A 111 0.27 -15.50 -3.99
N GLU A 112 0.55 -15.97 -5.22
CA GLU A 112 -0.43 -16.66 -6.04
C GLU A 112 -0.93 -17.96 -5.39
N GLN A 113 -0.01 -18.76 -4.83
CA GLN A 113 -0.36 -19.99 -4.11
C GLN A 113 -1.23 -19.72 -2.87
N LYS A 114 -0.98 -18.59 -2.17
CA LYS A 114 -1.69 -18.28 -0.93
C LYS A 114 -3.05 -17.58 -1.16
N PHE A 115 -3.14 -16.70 -2.17
CA PHE A 115 -4.27 -15.77 -2.34
C PHE A 115 -4.93 -15.83 -3.72
N GLY A 116 -4.32 -16.50 -4.69
CA GLY A 116 -4.85 -16.71 -6.03
C GLY A 116 -4.35 -15.71 -7.08
N ALA A 117 -4.67 -16.03 -8.35
CA ALA A 117 -4.21 -15.28 -9.51
C ALA A 117 -4.76 -13.84 -9.60
N ASP A 118 -5.97 -13.60 -9.08
CA ASP A 118 -6.60 -12.27 -9.08
C ASP A 118 -5.79 -11.24 -8.28
N VAL A 119 -5.22 -11.67 -7.14
CA VAL A 119 -4.37 -10.82 -6.30
C VAL A 119 -3.07 -10.50 -7.03
N THR A 120 -2.43 -11.51 -7.60
CA THR A 120 -1.16 -11.32 -8.31
C THR A 120 -1.32 -10.50 -9.58
N LEU A 121 -2.47 -10.56 -10.25
CA LEU A 121 -2.77 -9.70 -11.41
C LEU A 121 -2.72 -8.22 -11.01
N ILE A 122 -3.35 -7.84 -9.90
CA ILE A 122 -3.30 -6.45 -9.41
C ILE A 122 -1.86 -6.08 -9.03
N ILE A 123 -1.13 -6.97 -8.33
CA ILE A 123 0.27 -6.71 -7.97
C ILE A 123 1.12 -6.48 -9.22
N ARG A 124 1.01 -7.31 -10.26
CA ARG A 124 1.74 -7.14 -11.52
C ARG A 124 1.45 -5.79 -12.18
N ARG A 125 0.19 -5.36 -12.17
CA ARG A 125 -0.22 -4.05 -12.70
C ARG A 125 0.34 -2.88 -11.86
N LEU A 126 0.30 -2.98 -10.55
CA LEU A 126 0.93 -1.99 -9.65
C LEU A 126 2.45 -1.89 -9.87
N LEU A 127 3.13 -3.03 -10.07
CA LEU A 127 4.57 -3.06 -10.37
C LEU A 127 4.89 -2.36 -11.69
N LYS A 128 4.13 -2.63 -12.76
CA LYS A 128 4.29 -1.95 -14.05
C LYS A 128 4.09 -0.45 -13.92
N THR A 129 3.07 -0.03 -13.18
CA THR A 129 2.79 1.39 -12.96
C THR A 129 3.91 2.07 -12.18
N SER A 130 4.44 1.41 -11.14
CA SER A 130 5.56 1.92 -10.36
C SER A 130 6.83 2.09 -11.22
N ASP A 131 7.11 1.15 -12.10
CA ASP A 131 8.24 1.21 -13.03
C ASP A 131 8.10 2.38 -14.03
N LEU A 132 6.88 2.63 -14.51
CA LEU A 132 6.57 3.79 -15.34
C LEU A 132 6.86 5.13 -14.65
N TYR A 133 6.42 5.25 -13.39
CA TYR A 133 6.70 6.46 -12.59
C TYR A 133 8.20 6.66 -12.37
N ALA A 134 8.94 5.58 -12.17
CA ALA A 134 10.39 5.66 -11.95
C ALA A 134 11.16 6.10 -13.21
N ARG A 135 10.66 5.77 -14.41
CA ARG A 135 11.32 6.06 -15.69
C ARG A 135 10.91 7.41 -16.28
N ASN A 136 9.75 7.94 -15.96
CA ASN A 136 9.23 9.19 -16.52
C ASN A 136 9.36 10.35 -15.53
N THR A 137 10.30 11.25 -15.80
CA THR A 137 10.50 12.48 -15.02
C THR A 137 9.50 13.59 -15.38
N ALA A 138 8.83 13.51 -16.53
CA ALA A 138 7.88 14.49 -17.02
C ALA A 138 6.43 14.01 -16.85
N VAL A 139 5.90 14.13 -15.63
CA VAL A 139 4.52 13.77 -15.28
C VAL A 139 3.44 14.51 -16.07
N ASN A 140 3.79 15.63 -16.70
CA ASN A 140 2.89 16.54 -17.39
C ASN A 140 2.73 16.24 -18.90
N SER A 141 3.27 15.13 -19.43
CA SER A 141 3.13 14.81 -20.86
C SER A 141 1.82 14.07 -21.13
N GLU A 142 1.10 14.43 -22.20
CA GLU A 142 -0.07 13.68 -22.69
C GLU A 142 0.26 12.19 -22.89
N ASN A 143 1.49 11.89 -23.35
CA ASN A 143 1.97 10.53 -23.50
C ASN A 143 2.00 9.77 -22.18
N PHE A 144 2.32 10.41 -21.06
CA PHE A 144 2.29 9.79 -19.75
C PHE A 144 0.84 9.46 -19.30
N HIS A 145 -0.11 10.34 -19.57
CA HIS A 145 -1.53 10.10 -19.33
C HIS A 145 -2.04 8.91 -20.15
N HIS A 146 -1.75 8.86 -21.45
CA HIS A 146 -2.11 7.74 -22.32
C HIS A 146 -1.48 6.41 -21.87
N LEU A 147 -0.21 6.44 -21.47
CA LEU A 147 0.47 5.26 -20.93
C LEU A 147 -0.18 4.80 -19.63
N LEU A 148 -0.52 5.72 -18.72
CA LEU A 148 -1.16 5.40 -17.44
C LEU A 148 -2.55 4.78 -17.66
N PHE A 149 -3.31 5.32 -18.62
CA PHE A 149 -4.60 4.74 -19.02
C PHE A 149 -4.47 3.37 -19.67
N SER A 150 -3.46 3.16 -20.52
CA SER A 150 -3.24 1.87 -21.19
C SER A 150 -2.79 0.76 -20.23
N PHE A 151 -2.14 1.13 -19.11
CA PHE A 151 -1.74 0.18 -18.06
C PHE A 151 -2.79 -0.02 -16.98
N ALA A 152 -3.69 0.94 -16.83
CA ALA A 152 -4.80 0.84 -15.88
C ALA A 152 -6.04 0.18 -16.53
N GLU A 153 -5.86 -0.99 -17.14
CA GLU A 153 -6.95 -1.84 -17.61
C GLU A 153 -7.90 -2.27 -16.47
N ASP A 154 -7.52 -1.99 -15.23
CA ASP A 154 -8.27 -2.35 -14.03
C ASP A 154 -8.47 -1.12 -13.16
N VAL A 155 -9.71 -0.67 -13.05
CA VAL A 155 -10.09 0.49 -12.23
C VAL A 155 -9.62 0.36 -10.78
N ARG A 156 -9.49 -0.85 -10.26
CA ARG A 156 -9.01 -1.09 -8.89
C ARG A 156 -7.57 -0.62 -8.71
N VAL A 157 -6.72 -0.74 -9.73
CA VAL A 157 -5.33 -0.25 -9.71
C VAL A 157 -5.33 1.28 -9.64
N ILE A 158 -6.16 1.95 -10.44
CA ILE A 158 -6.32 3.41 -10.39
C ILE A 158 -6.76 3.85 -8.99
N LEU A 159 -7.76 3.20 -8.43
CA LEU A 159 -8.28 3.53 -7.10
C LEU A 159 -7.24 3.31 -5.99
N LEU A 160 -6.40 2.28 -6.09
CA LEU A 160 -5.28 2.06 -5.18
C LEU A 160 -4.22 3.15 -5.29
N MET A 161 -3.93 3.61 -6.51
CA MET A 161 -3.02 4.73 -6.73
C MET A 161 -3.56 6.03 -6.16
N ILE A 162 -4.85 6.31 -6.35
CA ILE A 162 -5.54 7.47 -5.76
C ILE A 162 -5.47 7.40 -4.23
N ALA A 163 -5.73 6.23 -3.63
CA ALA A 163 -5.62 6.03 -2.18
C ALA A 163 -4.21 6.34 -1.66
N ASP A 164 -3.17 5.88 -2.35
CA ASP A 164 -1.78 6.15 -1.97
C ASP A 164 -1.44 7.64 -2.09
N ARG A 165 -1.90 8.33 -3.13
CA ARG A 165 -1.68 9.78 -3.29
C ARG A 165 -2.43 10.58 -2.23
N LEU A 166 -3.67 10.22 -1.92
CA LEU A 166 -4.43 10.85 -0.85
C LEU A 166 -3.75 10.66 0.52
N CYS A 167 -3.22 9.46 0.77
CA CYS A 167 -2.42 9.18 1.95
C CYS A 167 -1.20 10.12 2.06
N LEU A 168 -0.41 10.24 0.98
CA LEU A 168 0.74 11.15 0.93
C LEU A 168 0.34 12.62 1.14
N MET A 169 -0.75 13.07 0.52
CA MET A 169 -1.24 14.44 0.71
C MET A 169 -1.57 14.73 2.17
N ARG A 170 -2.18 13.78 2.87
CA ARG A 170 -2.46 13.88 4.32
C ARG A 170 -1.18 13.91 5.19
N MET A 171 -0.11 13.28 4.70
CA MET A 171 1.22 13.30 5.33
C MET A 171 2.08 14.51 4.91
N GLY A 172 1.56 15.41 4.10
CA GLY A 172 2.29 16.52 3.48
C GLY A 172 3.05 17.44 4.45
N LYS A 173 2.61 17.54 5.71
CA LYS A 173 3.33 18.32 6.75
C LYS A 173 4.72 17.75 7.07
N GLN A 174 4.98 16.47 6.78
CA GLN A 174 6.27 15.81 7.00
C GLN A 174 7.19 15.93 5.77
N MET A 175 6.67 16.44 4.64
CA MET A 175 7.40 16.52 3.37
C MET A 175 8.12 17.86 3.23
N GLN A 176 9.23 17.84 2.49
CA GLN A 176 9.88 19.04 2.00
C GLN A 176 8.97 19.78 1.01
N GLU A 177 9.17 21.10 0.90
CA GLU A 177 8.27 21.94 0.10
C GLU A 177 8.23 21.54 -1.38
N ASP A 178 9.38 21.27 -1.98
CA ASP A 178 9.47 20.82 -3.39
C ASP A 178 8.68 19.53 -3.63
N ASP A 179 8.72 18.59 -2.67
CA ASP A 179 7.98 17.35 -2.76
C ASP A 179 6.48 17.56 -2.60
N ARG A 180 6.06 18.53 -1.76
CA ARG A 180 4.65 18.91 -1.64
C ARG A 180 4.12 19.53 -2.91
N ILE A 181 4.90 20.45 -3.51
CA ILE A 181 4.53 21.10 -4.79
C ILE A 181 4.41 20.04 -5.90
N ARG A 182 5.39 19.14 -5.99
CA ARG A 182 5.34 18.06 -6.97
C ARG A 182 4.12 17.15 -6.77
N LEU A 183 3.82 16.77 -5.55
CA LEU A 183 2.66 15.94 -5.20
C LEU A 183 1.34 16.66 -5.55
N ALA A 184 1.22 17.95 -5.26
CA ALA A 184 0.06 18.75 -5.60
C ALA A 184 -0.13 18.86 -7.13
N THR A 185 0.97 19.06 -7.86
CA THR A 185 0.97 19.09 -9.33
C THR A 185 0.51 17.76 -9.89
N GLU A 186 1.07 16.64 -9.44
CA GLU A 186 0.63 15.29 -9.82
C GLU A 186 -0.85 15.07 -9.51
N ALA A 187 -1.32 15.49 -8.35
CA ALA A 187 -2.72 15.34 -7.96
C ALA A 187 -3.65 16.11 -8.91
N SER A 188 -3.31 17.34 -9.26
CA SER A 188 -4.12 18.20 -10.11
C SER A 188 -4.13 17.74 -11.57
N TYR A 189 -2.99 17.38 -12.13
CA TYR A 189 -2.88 17.06 -13.56
C TYR A 189 -3.14 15.60 -13.90
N LEU A 190 -2.92 14.69 -12.97
CA LEU A 190 -3.03 13.27 -13.22
C LEU A 190 -4.24 12.64 -12.54
N TYR A 191 -4.36 12.82 -11.22
CA TYR A 191 -5.35 12.09 -10.42
C TYR A 191 -6.74 12.73 -10.44
N ALA A 192 -6.85 14.06 -10.47
CA ALA A 192 -8.14 14.72 -10.56
C ALA A 192 -8.89 14.39 -11.87
N PRO A 193 -8.27 14.40 -13.07
CA PRO A 193 -8.91 13.92 -14.28
C PRO A 193 -9.32 12.44 -14.26
N LEU A 194 -8.54 11.58 -13.58
CA LEU A 194 -8.87 10.17 -13.41
C LEU A 194 -10.11 9.94 -12.55
N ALA A 195 -10.30 10.77 -11.53
CA ALA A 195 -11.43 10.67 -10.61
C ALA A 195 -12.77 11.18 -11.22
N HIS A 196 -12.71 11.95 -12.30
CA HIS A 196 -13.88 12.48 -13.00
C HIS A 196 -14.41 11.59 -14.14
N ARG A 197 -13.80 10.47 -14.40
CA ARG A 197 -14.23 9.47 -15.40
C ARG A 197 -14.88 8.25 -14.77
#